data_3a0229c8b9bb8e31f76945dbbef2de62
#
_entry.id   3a0229c8b9bb8e31f76945dbbef2de62
#
_cell.length_a   1.000
_cell.length_b   1.000
_cell.length_c   1.000
_cell.angle_alpha   90.00
_cell.angle_beta   90.00
_cell.angle_gamma   90.00
#
_symmetry.space_group_name_H-M   'P 1'
#
loop_
_entity.id
_entity.type
_entity.pdbx_description
1 polymer ?
#
loop_
_entity_poly.entity_id
_entity_poly.type
_entity_poly.pdbx_seq_one_letter_code
_entity_poly.pdbx_strand_id
1 'polypeptide(L)'
;QMRILDYNRVIADLNGLSAHAFLERVSVAFDVEPAASAVKPERPGVFGMYLDGKWYRLSIRPELIPADPVGRLDVSLLQNNLIAPILGITDPRRDKRIDFVGGIRGLPELEKRVNSGEMALAFALHPTRMEDLMAVADANEVMPPKSTWFEPKLADGLASHVLG
;
A
#
# COMPACT_ATOMS: atom_id res chain seq x y z
N GLN A 1 23.15 -5.02 -7.95
CA GLN A 1 22.50 -4.58 -6.80
C GLN A 1 21.18 -4.01 -7.06
N MET A 2 20.23 -4.37 -6.24
CA MET A 2 18.87 -3.91 -6.37
C MET A 2 18.32 -3.52 -5.02
N ARG A 3 17.43 -2.56 -5.05
CA ARG A 3 16.68 -2.18 -3.87
C ARG A 3 15.24 -2.56 -4.10
N ILE A 4 14.56 -2.96 -3.06
CA ILE A 4 13.15 -3.31 -3.12
C ILE A 4 12.37 -2.19 -2.46
N LEU A 5 11.50 -1.56 -3.23
CA LEU A 5 10.68 -0.47 -2.73
C LEU A 5 9.22 -0.81 -3.00
N ASP A 6 8.36 -0.44 -2.08
CA ASP A 6 6.94 -0.66 -2.28
C ASP A 6 6.34 0.45 -3.10
N TYR A 7 5.19 0.18 -3.66
CA TYR A 7 4.35 1.21 -4.22
C TYR A 7 3.37 1.63 -3.14
N ASN A 8 3.35 2.93 -2.85
CA ASN A 8 2.31 3.49 -2.00
C ASN A 8 1.06 3.70 -2.85
N ARG A 9 -0.08 3.88 -2.21
CA ARG A 9 -1.34 4.02 -2.92
C ARG A 9 -2.02 5.33 -2.59
N VAL A 10 -2.66 5.94 -3.59
CA VAL A 10 -3.48 7.12 -3.38
C VAL A 10 -4.85 6.83 -3.99
N ILE A 11 -5.91 7.29 -3.33
CA ILE A 11 -7.28 6.96 -3.70
C ILE A 11 -8.08 8.24 -3.89
N ALA A 12 -8.84 8.31 -4.97
CA ALA A 12 -9.53 9.53 -5.35
C ALA A 12 -10.72 9.89 -4.48
N ASP A 13 -11.42 8.89 -3.93
CA ASP A 13 -12.60 9.17 -3.11
C ASP A 13 -12.78 8.11 -2.04
N LEU A 14 -13.74 8.33 -1.15
CA LEU A 14 -14.02 7.42 -0.05
C LEU A 14 -15.24 6.56 -0.32
N ASN A 15 -15.58 6.37 -1.58
CA ASN A 15 -16.72 5.53 -1.98
C ASN A 15 -18.02 6.03 -1.36
N GLY A 16 -18.20 7.35 -1.31
CA GLY A 16 -19.41 7.95 -0.76
C GLY A 16 -19.47 8.04 0.75
N LEU A 17 -18.43 7.61 1.45
CA LEU A 17 -18.42 7.65 2.91
C LEU A 17 -17.83 8.97 3.41
N SER A 18 -18.32 9.42 4.59
CA SER A 18 -17.66 10.52 5.26
C SER A 18 -16.36 10.01 5.87
N ALA A 19 -15.47 10.92 6.25
CA ALA A 19 -14.22 10.51 6.88
C ALA A 19 -14.48 9.70 8.14
N HIS A 20 -15.47 10.11 8.95
CA HIS A 20 -15.80 9.40 10.18
C HIS A 20 -16.32 7.99 9.90
N ALA A 21 -17.24 7.85 8.95
CA ALA A 21 -17.77 6.54 8.58
C ALA A 21 -16.69 5.65 8.00
N PHE A 22 -15.79 6.23 7.22
CA PHE A 22 -14.68 5.48 6.66
C PHE A 22 -13.77 4.94 7.77
N LEU A 23 -13.42 5.79 8.73
CA LEU A 23 -12.56 5.37 9.85
C LEU A 23 -13.22 4.28 10.68
N GLU A 24 -14.53 4.33 10.85
CA GLU A 24 -15.23 3.29 11.58
C GLU A 24 -15.11 1.94 10.86
N ARG A 25 -15.23 1.95 9.55
CA ARG A 25 -15.10 0.72 8.78
C ARG A 25 -13.68 0.18 8.79
N VAL A 26 -12.70 1.07 8.74
CA VAL A 26 -11.30 0.65 8.79
C VAL A 26 -11.00 -0.02 10.13
N SER A 27 -11.60 0.47 11.20
CA SER A 27 -11.33 -0.06 12.54
C SER A 27 -11.84 -1.48 12.76
N VAL A 28 -12.62 -2.02 11.84
CA VAL A 28 -13.05 -3.41 11.94
C VAL A 28 -11.86 -4.36 11.71
N ALA A 29 -10.98 -4.01 10.78
CA ALA A 29 -9.86 -4.88 10.41
C ALA A 29 -8.52 -4.39 10.93
N PHE A 30 -8.42 -3.12 11.32
CA PHE A 30 -7.15 -2.52 11.73
C PHE A 30 -7.33 -1.76 13.04
N ASP A 31 -6.27 -1.71 13.83
CA ASP A 31 -6.23 -0.77 14.94
C ASP A 31 -5.84 0.57 14.34
N VAL A 32 -6.58 1.62 14.64
CA VAL A 32 -6.39 2.94 14.07
C VAL A 32 -5.94 3.91 15.15
N GLU A 33 -4.77 4.51 14.96
CA GLU A 33 -4.25 5.49 15.92
C GLU A 33 -3.91 6.79 15.21
N PRO A 34 -4.43 7.92 15.67
CA PRO A 34 -4.03 9.21 15.10
C PRO A 34 -2.55 9.46 15.37
N ALA A 35 -1.87 10.10 14.43
CA ALA A 35 -0.47 10.43 14.58
C ALA A 35 -0.27 11.92 14.38
N ALA A 36 0.69 12.48 15.10
CA ALA A 36 0.95 13.92 15.02
C ALA A 36 1.74 14.29 13.76
N SER A 37 2.41 13.33 13.14
CA SER A 37 3.21 13.59 11.96
C SER A 37 3.15 12.40 11.03
N ALA A 38 3.84 12.50 9.91
CA ALA A 38 3.82 11.45 8.90
C ALA A 38 4.20 10.10 9.49
N VAL A 39 3.48 9.06 9.09
CA VAL A 39 3.70 7.70 9.58
C VAL A 39 4.45 6.91 8.53
N LYS A 40 5.69 6.57 8.84
CA LYS A 40 6.47 5.68 8.00
C LYS A 40 6.39 4.30 8.65
N PRO A 41 5.75 3.33 8.02
CA PRO A 41 5.60 2.02 8.63
C PRO A 41 6.96 1.41 8.96
N GLU A 42 7.11 0.91 10.19
CA GLU A 42 8.41 0.38 10.61
C GLU A 42 8.47 -1.13 10.60
N ARG A 43 7.36 -1.80 10.30
CA ARG A 43 7.35 -3.27 10.24
C ARG A 43 6.17 -3.74 9.40
N PRO A 44 6.19 -4.99 8.92
CA PRO A 44 5.05 -5.55 8.18
C PRO A 44 3.78 -5.52 9.03
N GLY A 45 2.66 -5.31 8.40
CA GLY A 45 1.37 -5.26 9.07
C GLY A 45 1.00 -3.86 9.57
N VAL A 46 1.91 -2.89 9.44
CA VAL A 46 1.67 -1.51 9.83
C VAL A 46 1.64 -0.65 8.58
N PHE A 47 0.68 0.27 8.53
CA PHE A 47 0.50 1.15 7.37
C PHE A 47 0.35 2.58 7.85
N GLY A 48 0.79 3.53 7.03
CA GLY A 48 0.48 4.93 7.28
C GLY A 48 -0.72 5.29 6.42
N MET A 49 -1.67 6.05 6.96
CA MET A 49 -2.81 6.51 6.20
C MET A 49 -2.95 8.01 6.36
N TYR A 50 -3.03 8.71 5.25
CA TYR A 50 -3.20 10.16 5.27
C TYR A 50 -4.60 10.47 4.78
N LEU A 51 -5.43 11.03 5.65
CA LEU A 51 -6.83 11.30 5.37
C LEU A 51 -7.20 12.67 5.94
N ASP A 52 -7.75 13.51 5.09
CA ASP A 52 -8.27 14.81 5.53
C ASP A 52 -7.24 15.63 6.31
N GLY A 53 -6.01 15.62 5.82
CA GLY A 53 -4.94 16.41 6.43
C GLY A 53 -4.33 15.81 7.69
N LYS A 54 -4.69 14.58 8.03
CA LYS A 54 -4.17 13.93 9.23
C LYS A 54 -3.60 12.56 8.92
N TRP A 55 -2.54 12.23 9.62
CA TRP A 55 -1.94 10.90 9.53
C TRP A 55 -2.51 9.96 10.58
N TYR A 56 -2.68 8.70 10.20
CA TYR A 56 -3.11 7.65 11.10
C TYR A 56 -2.18 6.47 10.93
N ARG A 57 -1.95 5.75 12.02
CA ARG A 57 -1.18 4.52 11.99
C ARG A 57 -2.17 3.39 12.03
N LEU A 58 -2.11 2.51 11.07
CA LEU A 58 -2.99 1.35 10.99
C LEU A 58 -2.16 0.10 11.26
N SER A 59 -2.67 -0.76 12.14
CA SER A 59 -2.04 -2.05 12.39
C SER A 59 -3.07 -3.13 12.11
N ILE A 60 -2.75 -4.06 11.23
CA ILE A 60 -3.69 -5.13 10.89
C ILE A 60 -3.94 -5.99 12.13
N ARG A 61 -5.17 -6.42 12.33
CA ARG A 61 -5.47 -7.30 13.45
C ARG A 61 -4.86 -8.67 13.16
N PRO A 62 -4.10 -9.24 14.09
CA PRO A 62 -3.33 -10.46 13.82
C PRO A 62 -4.17 -11.63 13.34
N GLU A 63 -5.41 -11.73 13.80
CA GLU A 63 -6.27 -12.83 13.38
C GLU A 63 -6.66 -12.77 11.91
N LEU A 64 -6.42 -11.66 11.26
CA LEU A 64 -6.75 -11.51 9.85
C LEU A 64 -5.56 -11.82 8.93
N ILE A 65 -4.41 -12.14 9.50
CA ILE A 65 -3.23 -12.45 8.70
C ILE A 65 -3.27 -13.92 8.33
N PRO A 66 -3.44 -14.25 7.03
CA PRO A 66 -3.49 -15.65 6.64
C PRO A 66 -2.11 -16.28 6.62
N ALA A 67 -2.06 -17.60 6.55
CA ALA A 67 -0.79 -18.31 6.47
C ALA A 67 -0.23 -18.30 5.05
N ASP A 68 -1.07 -18.06 4.06
CA ASP A 68 -0.69 -18.09 2.66
C ASP A 68 0.35 -17.00 2.35
N PRO A 69 1.47 -17.33 1.68
CA PRO A 69 2.56 -16.37 1.45
C PRO A 69 2.13 -15.11 0.69
N VAL A 70 1.21 -15.22 -0.25
CA VAL A 70 0.75 -14.05 -0.98
C VAL A 70 -0.26 -13.27 -0.15
N GLY A 71 -1.18 -13.97 0.52
CA GLY A 71 -2.23 -13.31 1.30
C GLY A 71 -1.70 -12.54 2.49
N ARG A 72 -0.54 -12.93 3.01
CA ARG A 72 0.03 -12.26 4.18
C ARG A 72 0.89 -11.06 3.82
N LEU A 73 1.11 -10.78 2.55
CA LEU A 73 1.83 -9.59 2.15
C LEU A 73 1.04 -8.34 2.51
N ASP A 74 1.75 -7.26 2.84
CA ASP A 74 1.07 -6.01 3.19
C ASP A 74 0.14 -5.53 2.10
N VAL A 75 0.55 -5.63 0.84
CA VAL A 75 -0.31 -5.21 -0.27
C VAL A 75 -1.60 -6.01 -0.30
N SER A 76 -1.53 -7.31 0.02
CA SER A 76 -2.70 -8.17 0.04
C SER A 76 -3.59 -7.87 1.25
N LEU A 77 -2.98 -7.62 2.40
CA LEU A 77 -3.73 -7.29 3.61
C LEU A 77 -4.51 -5.99 3.41
N LEU A 78 -3.89 -4.98 2.82
CA LEU A 78 -4.55 -3.71 2.58
C LEU A 78 -5.64 -3.87 1.53
N GLN A 79 -5.36 -4.58 0.45
CA GLN A 79 -6.33 -4.78 -0.61
C GLN A 79 -7.55 -5.56 -0.13
N ASN A 80 -7.33 -6.66 0.56
CA ASN A 80 -8.42 -7.57 0.94
C ASN A 80 -9.24 -7.09 2.12
N ASN A 81 -8.66 -6.26 2.99
CA ASN A 81 -9.35 -5.82 4.20
C ASN A 81 -9.80 -4.37 4.18
N LEU A 82 -9.32 -3.59 3.23
CA LEU A 82 -9.69 -2.18 3.19
C LEU A 82 -10.09 -1.72 1.80
N ILE A 83 -9.20 -1.85 0.84
CA ILE A 83 -9.42 -1.25 -0.47
C ILE A 83 -10.61 -1.89 -1.19
N ALA A 84 -10.71 -3.20 -1.20
CA ALA A 84 -11.82 -3.87 -1.84
C ALA A 84 -13.13 -3.76 -1.04
N PRO A 85 -13.16 -4.14 0.25
CA PRO A 85 -14.45 -4.17 0.95
C PRO A 85 -15.00 -2.78 1.30
N ILE A 86 -14.14 -1.80 1.53
CA ILE A 86 -14.62 -0.49 1.97
C ILE A 86 -14.70 0.48 0.80
N LEU A 87 -13.70 0.48 -0.06
CA LEU A 87 -13.64 1.45 -1.16
C LEU A 87 -14.20 0.90 -2.47
N GLY A 88 -14.49 -0.40 -2.51
CA GLY A 88 -15.09 -1.00 -3.69
C GLY A 88 -14.14 -1.15 -4.86
N ILE A 89 -12.84 -1.07 -4.63
CA ILE A 89 -11.86 -1.22 -5.68
C ILE A 89 -11.39 -2.67 -5.68
N THR A 90 -11.98 -3.48 -6.56
CA THR A 90 -11.68 -4.90 -6.60
C THR A 90 -10.58 -5.24 -7.61
N ASP A 91 -10.37 -4.39 -8.61
CA ASP A 91 -9.30 -4.59 -9.58
C ASP A 91 -8.47 -3.32 -9.65
N PRO A 92 -7.44 -3.19 -8.82
CA PRO A 92 -6.67 -1.95 -8.77
C PRO A 92 -5.93 -1.65 -10.06
N ARG A 93 -5.74 -2.63 -10.93
CA ARG A 93 -5.06 -2.36 -12.19
C ARG A 93 -5.94 -1.57 -13.15
N ARG A 94 -7.25 -1.67 -13.00
CA ARG A 94 -8.19 -1.05 -13.93
C ARG A 94 -9.03 0.06 -13.34
N ASP A 95 -9.08 0.18 -12.03
CA ASP A 95 -9.92 1.18 -11.38
C ASP A 95 -9.23 2.53 -11.43
N LYS A 96 -9.90 3.54 -11.96
CA LYS A 96 -9.30 4.86 -12.10
C LYS A 96 -9.26 5.62 -10.80
N ARG A 97 -9.91 5.14 -9.76
CA ARG A 97 -9.91 5.84 -8.46
C ARG A 97 -8.65 5.59 -7.67
N ILE A 98 -7.81 4.64 -8.07
CA ILE A 98 -6.59 4.33 -7.35
C ILE A 98 -5.38 4.59 -8.25
N ASP A 99 -4.33 5.14 -7.67
CA ASP A 99 -3.07 5.33 -8.37
C ASP A 99 -1.93 4.87 -7.45
N PHE A 100 -0.79 4.61 -8.03
CA PHE A 100 0.34 4.06 -7.32
C PHE A 100 1.51 5.04 -7.36
N VAL A 101 2.15 5.24 -6.21
CA VAL A 101 3.26 6.16 -6.09
C VAL A 101 4.45 5.37 -5.61
N GLY A 102 5.51 5.33 -6.39
CA GLY A 102 6.71 4.59 -6.00
C GLY A 102 7.23 5.07 -4.66
N GLY A 103 7.65 4.13 -3.83
CA GLY A 103 8.12 4.45 -2.48
C GLY A 103 9.29 5.40 -2.45
N ILE A 104 10.03 5.49 -3.56
CA ILE A 104 11.16 6.39 -3.64
C ILE A 104 10.73 7.85 -3.53
N ARG A 105 9.48 8.16 -3.85
CA ARG A 105 9.03 9.54 -3.76
C ARG A 105 8.76 9.99 -2.33
N GLY A 106 8.61 9.04 -1.42
CA GLY A 106 8.47 9.34 -0.01
C GLY A 106 7.09 9.83 0.40
N LEU A 107 6.94 10.09 1.70
CA LEU A 107 5.67 10.50 2.27
C LEU A 107 5.22 11.91 1.86
N PRO A 108 6.11 12.87 1.63
CA PRO A 108 5.66 14.20 1.19
C PRO A 108 4.87 14.16 -0.11
N GLU A 109 5.17 13.23 -1.00
CA GLU A 109 4.43 13.11 -2.24
C GLU A 109 2.97 12.71 -1.95
N LEU A 110 2.76 11.84 -0.96
CA LEU A 110 1.43 11.43 -0.58
C LEU A 110 0.63 12.59 -0.02
N GLU A 111 1.26 13.38 0.83
CA GLU A 111 0.60 14.56 1.40
C GLU A 111 0.23 15.54 0.28
N LYS A 112 1.13 15.72 -0.66
CA LYS A 112 0.89 16.65 -1.75
C LYS A 112 -0.31 16.21 -2.59
N ARG A 113 -0.42 14.94 -2.91
CA ARG A 113 -1.50 14.43 -3.75
C ARG A 113 -2.85 14.58 -3.06
N VAL A 114 -2.89 14.43 -1.75
CA VAL A 114 -4.14 14.59 -1.00
C VAL A 114 -4.45 16.07 -0.75
N ASN A 115 -3.44 16.84 -0.35
CA ASN A 115 -3.67 18.25 -0.01
C ASN A 115 -4.07 19.09 -1.22
N SER A 116 -3.67 18.68 -2.41
CA SER A 116 -4.03 19.41 -3.63
C SER A 116 -5.48 19.20 -4.03
N GLY A 117 -6.18 18.27 -3.38
CA GLY A 117 -7.54 17.94 -3.76
C GLY A 117 -7.65 16.89 -4.84
N GLU A 118 -6.52 16.47 -5.38
CA GLU A 118 -6.52 15.45 -6.42
C GLU A 118 -6.98 14.10 -5.87
N MET A 119 -6.54 13.77 -4.67
CA MET A 119 -6.86 12.49 -4.03
C MET A 119 -7.47 12.74 -2.66
N ALA A 120 -8.30 11.82 -2.20
CA ALA A 120 -8.92 11.92 -0.89
C ALA A 120 -8.11 11.22 0.20
N LEU A 121 -7.27 10.28 -0.19
CA LEU A 121 -6.69 9.35 0.76
C LEU A 121 -5.37 8.81 0.23
N ALA A 122 -4.44 8.54 1.11
CA ALA A 122 -3.16 7.92 0.73
C ALA A 122 -2.73 6.89 1.75
N PHE A 123 -2.02 5.88 1.29
CA PHE A 123 -1.48 4.83 2.15
C PHE A 123 0.01 4.66 1.91
N ALA A 124 0.77 4.58 3.00
CA ALA A 124 2.19 4.26 2.96
C ALA A 124 2.37 2.83 3.45
N LEU A 125 3.18 2.06 2.74
CA LEU A 125 3.43 0.67 3.08
C LEU A 125 4.88 0.46 3.48
N HIS A 126 5.11 -0.57 4.30
CA HIS A 126 6.46 -0.97 4.67
C HIS A 126 7.10 -1.68 3.48
N PRO A 127 8.37 -1.46 3.19
CA PRO A 127 9.02 -2.15 2.07
C PRO A 127 8.95 -3.67 2.23
N THR A 128 8.69 -4.36 1.13
CA THR A 128 8.61 -5.82 1.14
C THR A 128 9.99 -6.40 1.40
N ARG A 129 10.05 -7.39 2.27
CA ARG A 129 11.32 -8.03 2.60
C ARG A 129 11.67 -9.08 1.55
N MET A 130 12.97 -9.30 1.36
CA MET A 130 13.42 -10.31 0.42
C MET A 130 12.89 -11.70 0.81
N GLU A 131 12.84 -12.00 2.10
CA GLU A 131 12.31 -13.28 2.55
C GLU A 131 10.85 -13.49 2.17
N ASP A 132 10.07 -12.41 2.09
CA ASP A 132 8.67 -12.53 1.68
C ASP A 132 8.60 -12.84 0.18
N LEU A 133 9.46 -12.23 -0.62
CA LEU A 133 9.51 -12.54 -2.04
C LEU A 133 9.93 -13.99 -2.27
N MET A 134 10.88 -14.46 -1.48
CA MET A 134 11.34 -15.83 -1.62
C MET A 134 10.27 -16.82 -1.19
N ALA A 135 9.49 -16.49 -0.17
CA ALA A 135 8.40 -17.35 0.26
C ALA A 135 7.34 -17.51 -0.83
N VAL A 136 7.03 -16.40 -1.52
CA VAL A 136 6.07 -16.46 -2.62
C VAL A 136 6.62 -17.32 -3.76
N ALA A 137 7.89 -17.16 -4.10
CA ALA A 137 8.52 -17.95 -5.15
C ALA A 137 8.57 -19.43 -4.77
N ASP A 138 8.90 -19.73 -3.52
CA ASP A 138 8.98 -21.11 -3.06
C ASP A 138 7.61 -21.80 -3.09
N ALA A 139 6.54 -21.02 -2.96
CA ALA A 139 5.20 -21.57 -3.04
C ALA A 139 4.69 -21.63 -4.47
N ASN A 140 5.53 -21.30 -5.46
CA ASN A 140 5.15 -21.28 -6.86
C ASN A 140 4.02 -20.31 -7.13
N GLU A 141 3.98 -19.20 -6.41
CA GLU A 141 2.96 -18.20 -6.58
C GLU A 141 3.52 -16.92 -7.19
N VAL A 142 2.65 -16.04 -7.60
CA VAL A 142 3.05 -14.81 -8.26
C VAL A 142 2.70 -13.63 -7.40
N MET A 143 3.57 -12.64 -7.34
CA MET A 143 3.30 -11.43 -6.57
C MET A 143 2.10 -10.68 -7.13
N PRO A 144 1.28 -10.08 -6.27
CA PRO A 144 0.19 -9.25 -6.74
C PRO A 144 0.71 -8.06 -7.54
N PRO A 145 -0.10 -7.54 -8.46
CA PRO A 145 0.34 -6.40 -9.27
C PRO A 145 0.68 -5.18 -8.40
N LYS A 146 1.70 -4.46 -8.79
CA LYS A 146 2.12 -3.25 -8.09
C LYS A 146 2.45 -3.50 -6.64
N SER A 147 3.03 -4.67 -6.36
CA SER A 147 3.45 -5.00 -5.00
C SER A 147 4.78 -4.39 -4.68
N THR A 148 5.73 -4.51 -5.56
CA THR A 148 7.08 -4.01 -5.32
C THR A 148 7.62 -3.38 -6.58
N TRP A 149 8.66 -2.61 -6.39
CA TRP A 149 9.36 -1.97 -7.47
C TRP A 149 10.85 -2.21 -7.23
N PHE A 150 11.53 -2.74 -8.23
CA PHE A 150 12.95 -3.00 -8.11
C PHE A 150 13.71 -1.87 -8.79
N GLU A 151 14.69 -1.32 -8.09
CA GLU A 151 15.50 -0.26 -8.64
C GLU A 151 16.90 -0.82 -8.87
N PRO A 152 17.27 -1.13 -10.10
CA PRO A 152 18.60 -1.67 -10.37
C PRO A 152 19.64 -0.58 -10.15
N LYS A 153 20.77 -1.00 -9.56
CA LYS A 153 21.75 -0.07 -9.32
C LYS A 153 22.43 0.35 -10.56
N LEU A 154 22.57 -0.49 -11.54
CA LEU A 154 23.15 -0.20 -12.66
C LEU A 154 22.38 0.07 -13.68
N ALA A 155 22.52 0.47 -14.40
CA ALA A 155 21.74 0.73 -15.28
C ALA A 155 21.38 0.09 -16.09
N ASP A 156 21.49 -0.24 -16.37
CA ASP A 156 21.11 -0.98 -17.04
C ASP A 156 20.27 -0.79 -17.89
N GLY A 157 20.34 -0.12 -18.36
CA GLY A 157 19.50 0.03 -19.31
C GLY A 157 19.42 -1.09 -20.10
N LEU A 158 20.29 -1.84 -20.08
CA LEU A 158 20.21 -2.86 -20.87
C LEU A 158 19.11 -3.65 -20.61
N ALA A 159 18.85 -3.81 -19.52
CA ALA A 159 17.80 -4.67 -19.25
C ALA A 159 16.59 -4.21 -19.83
N SER A 160 16.42 -3.03 -19.85
CA SER A 160 15.17 -2.61 -20.19
C SER A 160 14.78 -2.98 -21.50
N HIS A 161 15.64 -2.97 -22.40
CA HIS A 161 15.10 -3.13 -23.63
C HIS A 161 14.88 -4.50 -23.89
N VAL A 162 15.51 -5.23 -23.31
CA VAL A 162 15.31 -6.52 -23.58
C VAL A 162 14.08 -6.97 -23.22
N LEU A 163 13.63 -6.61 -22.23
CA LEU A 163 12.51 -7.12 -21.82
C LEU A 163 11.47 -6.62 -22.40
N GLY A 164 11.63 -5.74 -23.02
CA GLY A 164 10.56 -5.28 -23.75
C GLY A 164 9.38 -5.51 -23.15
#